data_9222a67bc6f5d3c91c62b96f189b9d79
#
_entry.id   9222a67bc6f5d3c91c62b96f189b9d79
#
_cell.length_a   1.000
_cell.length_b   1.000
_cell.length_c   1.000
_cell.angle_alpha   90.00
_cell.angle_beta   90.00
_cell.angle_gamma   90.00
#
_symmetry.space_group_name_H-M   'P 1'
#
loop_
_entity.id
_entity.type
_entity.pdbx_description
1 polymer ?
#
loop_
_entity_poly.entity_id
_entity_poly.type
_entity_poly.pdbx_seq_one_letter_code
_entity_poly.pdbx_strand_id
1 'polypeptide(L)'
;MKHAFKRQKHQNGFTMVELITVMVLLGVLAAIAIPKLMGENVTEAAVYGDKVVSALRLAQKSAVAKRRVVCLPTASGTLRVSRNPGSSDCEDTIEGAANLFANQDAGIGMSGAPPELRFQPDGSILDGDNAQRSEIRIAITLSGKVQRTIRLDGGTGHVD
;
A
#
# COMPACT_ATOMS: atom_id res chain seq x y z
N MET A 1 -2.90 -66.50 39.87
CA MET A 1 -3.77 -65.35 39.69
C MET A 1 -3.00 -64.08 40.03
N LYS A 2 -2.59 -63.24 39.04
CA LYS A 2 -1.86 -61.97 39.25
C LYS A 2 -2.89 -60.84 39.11
N HIS A 3 -3.21 -60.19 40.21
CA HIS A 3 -4.03 -58.98 40.23
C HIS A 3 -3.16 -57.77 39.80
N ALA A 4 -3.44 -57.21 38.61
CA ALA A 4 -2.83 -55.96 38.17
C ALA A 4 -3.51 -54.78 38.86
N PHE A 5 -2.80 -54.08 39.69
CA PHE A 5 -3.25 -52.82 40.33
C PHE A 5 -3.21 -51.69 39.27
N LYS A 6 -4.40 -51.25 38.84
CA LYS A 6 -4.59 -50.15 37.93
C LYS A 6 -4.42 -48.83 38.71
N ARG A 7 -3.27 -48.15 38.51
CA ARG A 7 -3.02 -46.79 39.07
C ARG A 7 -4.09 -45.84 38.51
N GLN A 8 -5.00 -45.37 39.35
CA GLN A 8 -5.85 -44.26 39.04
C GLN A 8 -5.00 -42.99 38.94
N LYS A 9 -5.00 -42.35 37.70
CA LYS A 9 -4.46 -41.00 37.52
C LYS A 9 -5.36 -40.02 38.26
N HIS A 10 -4.85 -39.33 39.24
CA HIS A 10 -5.54 -38.18 39.86
C HIS A 10 -5.72 -37.11 38.77
N GLN A 11 -6.95 -36.88 38.39
CA GLN A 11 -7.34 -35.73 37.61
C GLN A 11 -7.50 -34.55 38.58
N ASN A 12 -6.51 -33.66 38.59
CA ASN A 12 -6.61 -32.40 39.32
C ASN A 12 -7.53 -31.49 38.55
N GLY A 13 -8.68 -31.17 39.08
CA GLY A 13 -9.61 -30.17 38.52
C GLY A 13 -9.10 -28.77 38.82
N PHE A 14 -9.45 -27.82 37.94
CA PHE A 14 -9.15 -26.40 38.14
C PHE A 14 -9.85 -25.86 39.39
N THR A 15 -9.16 -25.02 40.15
CA THR A 15 -9.75 -24.31 41.26
C THR A 15 -10.62 -23.15 40.79
N MET A 16 -11.67 -22.79 41.58
CA MET A 16 -12.50 -21.61 41.26
C MET A 16 -11.66 -20.32 41.19
N VAL A 17 -10.63 -20.20 42.03
CA VAL A 17 -9.73 -19.03 42.03
C VAL A 17 -8.91 -18.96 40.75
N GLU A 18 -8.44 -20.09 40.24
CA GLU A 18 -7.68 -20.16 38.98
C GLU A 18 -8.53 -19.74 37.77
N LEU A 19 -9.81 -20.14 37.74
CA LEU A 19 -10.73 -19.74 36.69
C LEU A 19 -11.01 -18.21 36.74
N ILE A 20 -11.22 -17.66 37.94
CA ILE A 20 -11.45 -16.20 38.11
C ILE A 20 -10.21 -15.40 37.71
N THR A 21 -9.02 -15.83 38.12
CA THR A 21 -7.78 -15.15 37.73
C THR A 21 -7.55 -15.17 36.23
N VAL A 22 -7.80 -16.28 35.54
CA VAL A 22 -7.70 -16.35 34.08
C VAL A 22 -8.69 -15.41 33.40
N MET A 23 -9.95 -15.36 33.87
CA MET A 23 -10.95 -14.45 33.32
C MET A 23 -10.57 -12.97 33.49
N VAL A 24 -10.02 -12.59 34.65
CA VAL A 24 -9.54 -11.22 34.90
C VAL A 24 -8.35 -10.89 33.99
N LEU A 25 -7.38 -11.79 33.87
CA LEU A 25 -6.23 -11.59 33.00
C LEU A 25 -6.65 -11.46 31.52
N LEU A 26 -7.55 -12.30 31.03
CA LEU A 26 -8.10 -12.22 29.69
C LEU A 26 -8.88 -10.93 29.46
N GLY A 27 -9.62 -10.46 30.45
CA GLY A 27 -10.34 -9.18 30.39
C GLY A 27 -9.38 -7.99 30.25
N VAL A 28 -8.29 -7.95 31.00
CA VAL A 28 -7.28 -6.90 30.89
C VAL A 28 -6.57 -6.94 29.54
N LEU A 29 -6.20 -8.12 29.06
CA LEU A 29 -5.56 -8.29 27.75
C LEU A 29 -6.50 -7.89 26.62
N ALA A 30 -7.78 -8.25 26.69
CA ALA A 30 -8.79 -7.87 25.69
C ALA A 30 -9.00 -6.37 25.63
N ALA A 31 -9.01 -5.67 26.78
CA ALA A 31 -9.16 -4.21 26.82
C ALA A 31 -8.05 -3.45 26.08
N ILE A 32 -6.84 -4.02 26.04
CA ILE A 32 -5.69 -3.43 25.33
C ILE A 32 -5.65 -3.86 23.86
N ALA A 33 -6.07 -5.09 23.55
CA ALA A 33 -5.99 -5.66 22.20
C ALA A 33 -7.04 -5.08 21.25
N ILE A 34 -8.28 -4.87 21.73
CA ILE A 34 -9.39 -4.41 20.88
C ILE A 34 -9.11 -3.06 20.21
N PRO A 35 -8.69 -1.99 20.89
CA PRO A 35 -8.42 -0.69 20.24
C PRO A 35 -7.25 -0.78 19.26
N LYS A 36 -6.29 -1.69 19.47
CA LYS A 36 -5.15 -1.87 18.58
C LYS A 36 -5.55 -2.57 17.27
N LEU A 37 -6.49 -3.50 17.31
CA LEU A 37 -7.04 -4.16 16.12
C LEU A 37 -7.95 -3.24 15.30
N MET A 38 -8.61 -2.25 15.94
CA MET A 38 -9.45 -1.28 15.24
C MET A 38 -8.67 -0.13 14.58
N GLY A 39 -7.37 -0.01 14.84
CA GLY A 39 -6.48 1.02 14.29
C GLY A 39 -5.71 0.61 13.01
N GLU A 40 -6.00 -0.54 12.44
CA GLU A 40 -5.26 -1.11 11.29
C GLU A 40 -5.32 -0.24 10.03
N ASN A 41 -6.43 0.45 9.79
CA ASN A 41 -6.64 1.25 8.58
C ASN A 41 -5.60 2.38 8.37
N VAL A 42 -5.02 2.94 9.45
CA VAL A 42 -3.98 3.98 9.32
C VAL A 42 -2.67 3.41 8.81
N THR A 43 -2.31 2.21 9.28
CA THR A 43 -1.11 1.49 8.82
C THR A 43 -1.26 1.09 7.35
N GLU A 44 -2.44 0.65 6.94
CA GLU A 44 -2.75 0.29 5.56
C GLU A 44 -2.67 1.51 4.62
N ALA A 45 -3.18 2.66 5.05
CA ALA A 45 -3.05 3.92 4.31
C ALA A 45 -1.58 4.33 4.14
N ALA A 46 -0.74 4.13 5.16
CA ALA A 46 0.70 4.39 5.07
C ALA A 46 1.38 3.43 4.08
N VAL A 47 1.09 2.13 4.15
CA VAL A 47 1.59 1.11 3.21
C VAL A 47 1.13 1.41 1.78
N TYR A 48 -0.12 1.83 1.60
CA TYR A 48 -0.62 2.26 0.30
C TYR A 48 0.15 3.47 -0.24
N GLY A 49 0.43 4.46 0.59
CA GLY A 49 1.27 5.59 0.23
C GLY A 49 2.68 5.17 -0.24
N ASP A 50 3.30 4.21 0.44
CA ASP A 50 4.60 3.68 0.06
C ASP A 50 4.55 2.89 -1.26
N LYS A 51 3.48 2.16 -1.53
CA LYS A 51 3.24 1.52 -2.85
C LYS A 51 3.16 2.56 -3.96
N VAL A 52 2.43 3.65 -3.74
CA VAL A 52 2.30 4.75 -4.71
C VAL A 52 3.67 5.38 -4.99
N VAL A 53 4.44 5.73 -3.96
CA VAL A 53 5.80 6.28 -4.10
C VAL A 53 6.71 5.32 -4.88
N SER A 54 6.64 4.03 -4.56
CA SER A 54 7.44 3.00 -5.23
C SER A 54 7.09 2.87 -6.71
N ALA A 55 5.81 2.92 -7.05
CA ALA A 55 5.34 2.89 -8.43
C ALA A 55 5.77 4.12 -9.23
N LEU A 56 5.70 5.31 -8.63
CA LEU A 56 6.15 6.55 -9.25
C LEU A 56 7.66 6.51 -9.55
N ARG A 57 8.46 6.08 -8.58
CA ARG A 57 9.92 5.91 -8.74
C ARG A 57 10.25 4.82 -9.76
N LEU A 58 9.48 3.74 -9.82
CA LEU A 58 9.65 2.69 -10.83
C LEU A 58 9.34 3.22 -12.23
N ALA A 59 8.27 4.02 -12.37
CA ALA A 59 7.90 4.65 -13.63
C ALA A 59 9.01 5.57 -14.16
N GLN A 60 9.54 6.45 -13.31
CA GLN A 60 10.63 7.36 -13.64
C GLN A 60 11.88 6.58 -14.07
N LYS A 61 12.34 5.63 -13.25
CA LYS A 61 13.52 4.81 -13.56
C LYS A 61 13.35 4.03 -14.86
N SER A 62 12.14 3.51 -15.12
CA SER A 62 11.82 2.77 -16.34
C SER A 62 11.87 3.69 -17.57
N ALA A 63 11.38 4.91 -17.47
CA ALA A 63 11.40 5.88 -18.56
C ALA A 63 12.85 6.24 -18.95
N VAL A 64 13.68 6.57 -17.96
CA VAL A 64 15.10 6.87 -18.16
C VAL A 64 15.86 5.67 -18.71
N ALA A 65 15.69 4.48 -18.11
CA ALA A 65 16.41 3.27 -18.52
C ALA A 65 16.03 2.79 -19.94
N LYS A 66 14.74 2.87 -20.27
CA LYS A 66 14.26 2.46 -21.59
C LYS A 66 14.39 3.56 -22.65
N ARG A 67 14.71 4.79 -22.25
CA ARG A 67 14.71 5.99 -23.10
C ARG A 67 13.39 6.16 -23.88
N ARG A 68 12.28 5.89 -23.20
CA ARG A 68 10.91 5.94 -23.74
C ARG A 68 9.97 6.55 -22.73
N VAL A 69 8.88 7.12 -23.20
CA VAL A 69 7.83 7.62 -22.32
C VAL A 69 7.19 6.45 -21.59
N VAL A 70 7.02 6.60 -20.29
CA VAL A 70 6.28 5.64 -19.44
C VAL A 70 5.05 6.33 -18.88
N CYS A 71 3.90 5.77 -19.13
CA CYS A 71 2.62 6.26 -18.66
C CYS A 71 2.15 5.46 -17.45
N LEU A 72 1.66 6.19 -16.46
CA LEU A 72 1.08 5.65 -15.25
C LEU A 72 -0.34 6.21 -15.08
N PRO A 73 -1.38 5.47 -15.52
CA PRO A 73 -2.76 5.80 -15.17
C PRO A 73 -2.96 5.66 -13.68
N THR A 74 -3.41 6.74 -13.02
CA THR A 74 -3.54 6.79 -11.56
C THR A 74 -4.69 5.96 -11.02
N ALA A 75 -5.67 5.63 -11.86
CA ALA A 75 -6.79 4.75 -11.48
C ALA A 75 -6.39 3.28 -11.34
N SER A 76 -5.48 2.77 -12.18
CA SER A 76 -5.09 1.35 -12.18
C SER A 76 -3.69 1.09 -11.63
N GLY A 77 -2.80 2.08 -11.69
CA GLY A 77 -1.39 1.89 -11.33
C GLY A 77 -0.64 0.92 -12.28
N THR A 78 -1.11 0.75 -13.50
CA THR A 78 -0.47 -0.11 -14.48
C THR A 78 0.53 0.71 -15.30
N LEU A 79 1.82 0.38 -15.21
CA LEU A 79 2.86 1.05 -16.00
C LEU A 79 2.82 0.57 -17.45
N ARG A 80 2.72 1.52 -18.35
CA ARG A 80 2.80 1.30 -19.80
C ARG A 80 3.98 2.05 -20.38
N VAL A 81 4.57 1.52 -21.42
CA VAL A 81 5.69 2.15 -22.13
C VAL A 81 5.27 2.44 -23.57
N SER A 82 5.75 3.56 -24.12
CA SER A 82 5.54 3.89 -25.52
C SER A 82 6.27 2.88 -26.40
N ARG A 83 5.62 2.46 -27.50
CA ARG A 83 6.21 1.50 -28.45
C ARG A 83 7.39 2.13 -29.20
N ASN A 84 7.29 3.39 -29.55
CA ASN A 84 8.30 4.08 -30.31
C ASN A 84 8.98 5.19 -29.49
N PRO A 85 10.30 5.39 -29.63
CA PRO A 85 10.98 6.55 -29.05
C PRO A 85 10.37 7.86 -29.58
N GLY A 86 10.07 8.78 -28.66
CA GLY A 86 9.45 10.06 -28.99
C GLY A 86 7.94 10.05 -29.15
N SER A 87 7.28 8.88 -29.13
CA SER A 87 5.83 8.79 -29.06
C SER A 87 5.36 8.92 -27.61
N SER A 88 4.24 9.59 -27.42
CA SER A 88 3.53 9.65 -26.13
C SER A 88 2.49 8.53 -25.95
N ASP A 89 2.29 7.69 -26.98
CA ASP A 89 1.30 6.63 -26.95
C ASP A 89 1.83 5.41 -26.22
N CYS A 90 1.30 5.17 -25.02
CA CYS A 90 1.69 4.06 -24.17
C CYS A 90 0.79 2.85 -24.39
N GLU A 91 1.27 1.88 -25.14
CA GLU A 91 0.50 0.68 -25.49
C GLU A 91 0.98 -0.56 -24.73
N ASP A 92 2.28 -0.72 -24.58
CA ASP A 92 2.86 -1.94 -24.04
C ASP A 92 2.96 -1.89 -22.50
N THR A 93 2.33 -2.84 -21.80
CA THR A 93 2.45 -2.95 -20.34
C THR A 93 3.84 -3.44 -19.95
N ILE A 94 4.43 -2.80 -18.95
CA ILE A 94 5.71 -3.25 -18.40
C ILE A 94 5.46 -4.52 -17.57
N GLU A 95 6.22 -5.58 -17.88
CA GLU A 95 6.13 -6.86 -17.18
C GLU A 95 6.35 -6.69 -15.67
N GLY A 96 5.47 -7.29 -14.87
CA GLY A 96 5.51 -7.18 -13.41
C GLY A 96 5.05 -5.84 -12.83
N ALA A 97 4.59 -4.89 -13.67
CA ALA A 97 4.16 -3.56 -13.23
C ALA A 97 2.69 -3.27 -13.57
N ALA A 98 1.85 -4.29 -13.48
CA ALA A 98 0.41 -4.15 -13.65
C ALA A 98 -0.29 -4.03 -12.30
N ASN A 99 -1.33 -3.20 -12.23
CA ASN A 99 -2.21 -3.05 -11.07
C ASN A 99 -1.47 -2.78 -9.74
N LEU A 100 -0.44 -1.92 -9.77
CA LEU A 100 0.36 -1.60 -8.59
C LEU A 100 -0.45 -0.97 -7.45
N PHE A 101 -1.61 -0.38 -7.77
CA PHE A 101 -2.56 0.20 -6.81
C PHE A 101 -3.73 -0.73 -6.48
N ALA A 102 -3.69 -1.99 -6.93
CA ALA A 102 -4.72 -2.98 -6.59
C ALA A 102 -4.71 -3.30 -5.08
N ASN A 103 -5.87 -3.74 -4.57
CA ASN A 103 -6.10 -4.10 -3.18
C ASN A 103 -6.08 -2.91 -2.21
N GLN A 104 -6.81 -1.87 -2.57
CA GLN A 104 -7.15 -0.80 -1.63
C GLN A 104 -8.29 -1.28 -0.74
N ASP A 105 -8.10 -1.17 0.57
CA ASP A 105 -9.20 -1.38 1.49
C ASP A 105 -10.24 -0.27 1.37
N ALA A 106 -11.48 -0.62 1.68
CA ALA A 106 -12.58 0.32 1.62
C ALA A 106 -12.29 1.52 2.53
N GLY A 107 -12.22 2.71 1.93
CA GLY A 107 -11.94 3.96 2.62
C GLY A 107 -10.56 4.55 2.36
N ILE A 108 -9.62 3.81 1.77
CA ILE A 108 -8.35 4.35 1.31
C ILE A 108 -8.52 4.87 -0.12
N GLY A 109 -8.10 6.09 -0.36
CA GLY A 109 -8.21 6.75 -1.65
C GLY A 109 -6.97 7.58 -1.99
N MET A 110 -6.94 8.02 -3.24
CA MET A 110 -5.94 8.93 -3.75
C MET A 110 -6.65 10.14 -4.36
N SER A 111 -6.20 11.35 -4.05
CA SER A 111 -6.77 12.59 -4.58
C SER A 111 -5.68 13.56 -5.01
N GLY A 112 -6.02 14.50 -5.89
CA GLY A 112 -5.09 15.50 -6.43
C GLY A 112 -4.15 14.97 -7.52
N ALA A 113 -4.16 13.66 -7.79
CA ALA A 113 -3.40 13.10 -8.90
C ALA A 113 -4.09 13.40 -10.24
N PRO A 114 -3.33 13.75 -11.30
CA PRO A 114 -3.87 13.75 -12.66
C PRO A 114 -4.34 12.34 -13.06
N PRO A 115 -5.26 12.20 -14.03
CA PRO A 115 -5.73 10.88 -14.49
C PRO A 115 -4.60 9.99 -14.99
N GLU A 116 -3.58 10.58 -15.57
CA GLU A 116 -2.38 9.90 -16.06
C GLU A 116 -1.15 10.77 -15.81
N LEU A 117 -0.04 10.13 -15.43
CA LEU A 117 1.28 10.73 -15.34
C LEU A 117 2.17 10.14 -16.43
N ARG A 118 2.89 10.99 -17.15
CA ARG A 118 3.80 10.62 -18.22
C ARG A 118 5.23 10.97 -17.86
N PHE A 119 6.03 9.97 -17.62
CA PHE A 119 7.44 10.09 -17.29
C PHE A 119 8.25 10.11 -18.56
N GLN A 120 9.03 11.17 -18.75
CA GLN A 120 9.86 11.39 -19.92
C GLN A 120 11.23 10.71 -19.78
N PRO A 121 11.92 10.44 -20.89
CA PRO A 121 13.29 9.89 -20.86
C PRO A 121 14.32 10.75 -20.14
N ASP A 122 14.10 12.04 -20.05
CA ASP A 122 14.95 13.01 -19.32
C ASP A 122 14.66 13.06 -17.82
N GLY A 123 13.65 12.29 -17.36
CA GLY A 123 13.22 12.23 -15.97
C GLY A 123 12.10 13.19 -15.62
N SER A 124 11.73 14.12 -16.50
CA SER A 124 10.61 15.04 -16.26
C SER A 124 9.26 14.33 -16.28
N ILE A 125 8.24 14.98 -15.70
CA ILE A 125 6.88 14.46 -15.63
C ILE A 125 5.91 15.43 -16.31
N LEU A 126 5.09 14.89 -17.20
CA LEU A 126 3.96 15.58 -17.80
C LEU A 126 2.65 15.00 -17.24
N ASP A 127 1.61 15.81 -17.18
CA ASP A 127 0.26 15.29 -16.92
C ASP A 127 -0.37 14.66 -18.17
N GLY A 128 -1.58 14.11 -18.02
CA GLY A 128 -2.31 13.46 -19.13
C GLY A 128 -2.53 14.36 -20.35
N ASP A 129 -2.55 15.67 -20.14
CA ASP A 129 -2.73 16.68 -21.20
C ASP A 129 -1.39 17.14 -21.80
N ASN A 130 -0.28 16.46 -21.50
CA ASN A 130 1.08 16.82 -21.87
C ASN A 130 1.54 18.19 -21.32
N ALA A 131 0.93 18.69 -20.27
CA ALA A 131 1.33 19.90 -19.61
C ALA A 131 2.41 19.60 -18.55
N GLN A 132 3.52 20.33 -18.60
CA GLN A 132 4.52 20.26 -17.57
C GLN A 132 4.09 21.14 -16.38
N ARG A 133 3.96 20.51 -15.22
CA ARG A 133 3.69 21.20 -13.97
C ARG A 133 4.96 21.28 -13.16
N SER A 134 5.17 22.41 -12.46
CA SER A 134 6.32 22.56 -11.58
C SER A 134 6.23 21.56 -10.40
N GLU A 135 5.03 21.35 -9.86
CA GLU A 135 4.80 20.44 -8.75
C GLU A 135 3.43 19.75 -8.93
N ILE A 136 3.40 18.45 -8.65
CA ILE A 136 2.17 17.65 -8.56
C ILE A 136 2.06 17.11 -7.14
N ARG A 137 0.89 17.28 -6.52
CA ARG A 137 0.63 16.82 -5.16
C ARG A 137 -0.44 15.74 -5.20
N ILE A 138 -0.09 14.58 -4.64
CA ILE A 138 -0.99 13.44 -4.51
C ILE A 138 -1.24 13.22 -3.03
N ALA A 139 -2.49 13.32 -2.61
CA ALA A 139 -2.89 13.06 -1.23
C ALA A 139 -3.45 11.64 -1.09
N ILE A 140 -2.90 10.87 -0.17
CA ILE A 140 -3.44 9.60 0.26
C ILE A 140 -4.45 9.88 1.37
N THR A 141 -5.67 9.42 1.20
CA THR A 141 -6.79 9.68 2.12
C THR A 141 -7.29 8.38 2.73
N LEU A 142 -7.73 8.47 3.97
CA LEU A 142 -8.46 7.42 4.68
C LEU A 142 -9.78 8.01 5.17
N SER A 143 -10.89 7.44 4.70
CA SER A 143 -12.25 7.94 5.01
C SER A 143 -12.40 9.45 4.78
N GLY A 144 -11.81 9.95 3.67
CA GLY A 144 -11.84 11.35 3.28
C GLY A 144 -10.84 12.26 4.02
N LYS A 145 -10.10 11.76 5.01
CA LYS A 145 -9.06 12.53 5.71
C LYS A 145 -7.69 12.26 5.10
N VAL A 146 -6.94 13.32 4.79
CA VAL A 146 -5.58 13.21 4.27
C VAL A 146 -4.66 12.63 5.35
N GLN A 147 -4.00 11.52 5.01
CA GLN A 147 -3.01 10.86 5.88
C GLN A 147 -1.58 11.22 5.47
N ARG A 148 -1.34 11.33 4.17
CA ARG A 148 -0.03 11.66 3.61
C ARG A 148 -0.19 12.45 2.32
N THR A 149 0.74 13.36 2.07
CA THR A 149 0.87 14.05 0.77
C THR A 149 2.21 13.68 0.15
N ILE A 150 2.16 13.16 -1.06
CA ILE A 150 3.31 12.83 -1.89
C ILE A 150 3.50 14.01 -2.85
N ARG A 151 4.72 14.51 -2.94
CA ARG A 151 5.08 15.61 -3.84
C ARG A 151 5.94 15.08 -4.96
N LEU A 152 5.61 15.51 -6.18
CA LEU A 152 6.40 15.20 -7.36
C LEU A 152 6.86 16.52 -7.97
N ASP A 153 8.15 16.64 -8.18
CA ASP A 153 8.72 17.73 -8.98
C ASP A 153 8.61 17.38 -10.46
N GLY A 154 7.89 18.19 -11.21
CA GLY A 154 7.63 17.89 -12.62
C GLY A 154 8.85 18.07 -13.52
N GLY A 155 9.82 18.87 -13.11
CA GLY A 155 11.04 19.11 -13.89
C GLY A 155 12.06 17.99 -13.74
N THR A 156 12.24 17.50 -12.52
CA THR A 156 13.24 16.46 -12.19
C THR A 156 12.66 15.09 -12.03
N GLY A 157 11.33 14.99 -11.84
CA GLY A 157 10.65 13.76 -11.49
C GLY A 157 10.92 13.27 -10.07
N HIS A 158 11.50 14.11 -9.22
CA HIS A 158 11.76 13.73 -7.83
C HIS A 158 10.45 13.49 -7.07
N VAL A 159 10.44 12.46 -6.24
CA VAL A 159 9.27 12.03 -5.46
C VAL A 159 9.63 12.02 -3.98
N ASP A 160 8.89 12.84 -3.19
CA ASP A 160 8.99 12.96 -1.72
C ASP A 160 7.71 12.44 -1.03
#